data_fde454b8d41df4b86ee7571288434593
#
_entry.id   fde454b8d41df4b86ee7571288434593
#
_cell.length_a   1.000
_cell.length_b   1.000
_cell.length_c   1.000
_cell.angle_alpha   90.00
_cell.angle_beta   90.00
_cell.angle_gamma   90.00
#
_symmetry.space_group_name_H-M   'P 1'
#
loop_
_entity.id
_entity.type
_entity.pdbx_description
1 polymer ?
#
loop_
_entity_poly.entity_id
_entity_poly.type
_entity_poly.pdbx_seq_one_letter_code
_entity_poly.pdbx_strand_id
1 'polypeptide(L)'
;MFCGTRLKRDLFPLLWGNPCGVLTCDAFSSLATAIVPPFWGDLPVPQRFLPYYAIGPDPHCAGIDCFAQDVTEEFCFVNPPFRLTKAAVIFFVESRARGLFVLPDRRGEWWWESYVSGGGFCQWSLRLPLANTEYRVDSGTGWKVVDKPVALTAYVLDFRHLT
;
A
#
# COMPACT_ATOMS: atom_id res chain seq x y z
N MET A 1 -8.19 19.34 -8.45
CA MET A 1 -8.75 18.73 -7.23
C MET A 1 -7.93 17.50 -6.87
N PHE A 2 -7.45 17.44 -5.66
CA PHE A 2 -6.71 16.28 -5.17
C PHE A 2 -7.64 15.35 -4.40
N CYS A 3 -7.60 14.07 -4.72
CA CYS A 3 -8.28 13.02 -3.97
C CYS A 3 -7.28 11.92 -3.64
N GLY A 4 -7.10 11.66 -2.35
CA GLY A 4 -6.40 10.48 -1.88
C GLY A 4 -7.39 9.36 -1.62
N THR A 5 -6.95 8.13 -1.76
CA THR A 5 -7.76 6.95 -1.42
C THR A 5 -7.15 6.20 -0.25
N ARG A 6 -8.00 5.52 0.51
CA ARG A 6 -7.56 4.62 1.57
C ARG A 6 -8.50 3.43 1.64
N LEU A 7 -7.98 2.34 2.17
CA LEU A 7 -8.80 1.18 2.51
C LEU A 7 -9.53 1.40 3.82
N LYS A 8 -10.72 0.84 3.94
CA LYS A 8 -11.38 0.77 5.25
C LYS A 8 -10.58 -0.10 6.21
N ARG A 9 -10.57 0.29 7.48
CA ARG A 9 -9.76 -0.38 8.50
C ARG A 9 -10.18 -1.83 8.76
N ASP A 10 -11.41 -2.19 8.49
CA ASP A 10 -11.90 -3.56 8.62
C ASP A 10 -11.27 -4.54 7.62
N LEU A 11 -10.62 -4.05 6.56
CA LEU A 11 -9.83 -4.86 5.64
C LEU A 11 -8.45 -5.22 6.17
N PHE A 12 -7.92 -4.49 7.15
CA PHE A 12 -6.56 -4.71 7.63
C PHE A 12 -6.33 -6.15 8.15
N PRO A 13 -7.26 -6.80 8.87
CA PRO A 13 -7.08 -8.20 9.25
C PRO A 13 -6.85 -9.15 8.08
N LEU A 14 -7.48 -8.90 6.93
CA LEU A 14 -7.28 -9.71 5.72
C LEU A 14 -5.85 -9.59 5.21
N LEU A 15 -5.28 -8.39 5.27
CA LEU A 15 -3.91 -8.12 4.82
C LEU A 15 -2.88 -8.69 5.78
N TRP A 16 -3.14 -8.59 7.09
CA TRP A 16 -2.29 -9.20 8.11
C TRP A 16 -2.32 -10.73 8.06
N GLY A 17 -3.38 -11.31 7.52
CA GLY A 17 -3.52 -12.76 7.34
C GLY A 17 -2.72 -13.33 6.17
N ASN A 18 -1.96 -12.54 5.41
CA ASN A 18 -1.15 -13.05 4.32
C ASN A 18 -0.08 -14.03 4.85
N PRO A 19 0.21 -15.13 4.11
CA PRO A 19 1.12 -16.16 4.60
C PRO A 19 2.61 -15.85 4.36
N CYS A 20 2.93 -14.72 3.76
CA CYS A 20 4.30 -14.44 3.28
C CYS A 20 5.16 -13.74 4.33
N GLY A 21 4.58 -13.23 5.42
CA GLY A 21 5.34 -12.58 6.48
C GLY A 21 4.58 -11.45 7.14
N VAL A 22 5.28 -10.77 8.04
CA VAL A 22 4.75 -9.65 8.83
C VAL A 22 5.17 -8.34 8.17
N LEU A 23 4.19 -7.46 7.91
CA LEU A 23 4.46 -6.14 7.36
C LEU A 23 5.28 -5.30 8.34
N THR A 24 6.25 -4.55 7.83
CA THR A 24 7.19 -3.76 8.63
C THR A 24 7.05 -2.26 8.45
N CYS A 25 6.49 -1.81 7.33
CA CYS A 25 6.24 -0.38 7.09
C CYS A 25 5.09 -0.16 6.13
N ASP A 26 4.59 1.08 6.09
CA ASP A 26 3.56 1.53 5.17
C ASP A 26 4.17 2.56 4.22
N ALA A 27 4.28 2.23 2.95
CA ALA A 27 5.08 3.00 1.99
C ALA A 27 4.44 4.32 1.57
N PHE A 28 3.11 4.41 1.59
CA PHE A 28 2.37 5.59 1.12
C PHE A 28 1.25 5.91 2.10
N SER A 29 1.53 6.71 3.11
CA SER A 29 0.52 6.92 4.15
C SER A 29 0.60 8.29 4.81
N SER A 30 -0.31 8.51 5.71
CA SER A 30 -0.36 9.58 6.69
C SER A 30 -0.83 9.01 8.01
N LEU A 31 -0.82 9.80 9.08
CA LEU A 31 -1.34 9.33 10.37
C LEU A 31 -2.80 8.85 10.26
N ALA A 32 -3.59 9.47 9.37
CA ALA A 32 -5.00 9.11 9.18
C ALA A 32 -5.20 7.80 8.43
N THR A 33 -4.21 7.33 7.68
CA THR A 33 -4.35 6.17 6.78
C THR A 33 -3.37 5.03 7.09
N ALA A 34 -2.43 5.24 8.02
CA ALA A 34 -1.41 4.27 8.38
C ALA A 34 -2.04 2.95 8.86
N ILE A 35 -1.46 1.85 8.40
CA ILE A 35 -1.95 0.51 8.77
C ILE A 35 -1.63 0.20 10.22
N VAL A 36 -2.61 -0.37 10.92
CA VAL A 36 -2.51 -0.71 12.34
C VAL A 36 -2.33 -2.23 12.48
N PRO A 37 -1.25 -2.70 13.12
CA PRO A 37 -1.12 -4.12 13.44
C PRO A 37 -2.22 -4.59 14.39
N PRO A 38 -2.64 -5.86 14.31
CA PRO A 38 -3.79 -6.35 15.10
C PRO A 38 -3.64 -6.19 16.62
N PHE A 39 -2.40 -6.22 17.12
CA PHE A 39 -2.11 -6.18 18.55
C PHE A 39 -1.75 -4.80 19.08
N TRP A 40 -1.75 -3.77 18.23
CA TRP A 40 -1.28 -2.44 18.59
C TRP A 40 -2.41 -1.42 18.78
N GLY A 41 -3.67 -1.86 18.66
CA GLY A 41 -4.83 -0.97 18.69
C GLY A 41 -4.99 -0.17 19.98
N ASP A 42 -4.52 -0.72 21.12
CA ASP A 42 -4.63 -0.09 22.43
C ASP A 42 -3.45 0.81 22.79
N LEU A 43 -2.43 0.87 21.94
CA LEU A 43 -1.27 1.73 22.19
C LEU A 43 -1.63 3.19 21.90
N PRO A 44 -0.99 4.15 22.61
CA PRO A 44 -1.14 5.57 22.27
C PRO A 44 -0.67 5.87 20.85
N VAL A 45 -1.32 6.84 20.19
CA VAL A 45 -0.82 7.40 18.94
C VAL A 45 0.50 8.13 19.24
N PRO A 46 1.59 7.98 18.43
CA PRO A 46 1.68 7.26 17.14
C PRO A 46 2.10 5.78 17.24
N GLN A 47 2.33 5.24 18.41
CA GLN A 47 2.91 3.90 18.59
C GLN A 47 2.02 2.76 18.06
N ARG A 48 0.73 3.01 17.87
CA ARG A 48 -0.19 1.99 17.37
C ARG A 48 -0.10 1.75 15.86
N PHE A 49 0.67 2.56 15.12
CA PHE A 49 0.79 2.43 13.66
C PHE A 49 2.14 1.85 13.28
N LEU A 50 2.19 1.16 12.12
CA LEU A 50 3.47 0.83 11.50
C LEU A 50 4.23 2.12 11.16
N PRO A 51 5.57 2.10 11.16
CA PRO A 51 6.35 3.16 10.53
C PRO A 51 5.84 3.39 9.11
N TYR A 52 5.67 4.64 8.72
CA TYR A 52 5.14 4.97 7.40
C TYR A 52 5.91 6.11 6.74
N TYR A 53 5.86 6.12 5.41
CA TYR A 53 6.45 7.18 4.61
C TYR A 53 5.35 8.11 4.10
N ALA A 54 5.48 9.39 4.37
CA ALA A 54 4.51 10.41 3.98
C ALA A 54 4.89 11.06 2.65
N ILE A 55 3.89 11.62 1.96
CA ILE A 55 4.12 12.37 0.71
C ILE A 55 4.73 13.74 1.01
N GLY A 56 4.40 14.33 2.14
CA GLY A 56 4.88 15.64 2.56
C GLY A 56 5.13 15.69 4.05
N PRO A 57 5.42 16.88 4.61
CA PRO A 57 5.73 17.02 6.03
C PRO A 57 4.64 16.41 6.93
N ASP A 58 5.07 15.49 7.78
CA ASP A 58 4.22 14.80 8.74
C ASP A 58 5.10 14.50 9.96
N PRO A 59 4.77 15.04 11.17
CA PRO A 59 5.64 14.89 12.34
C PRO A 59 5.75 13.47 12.86
N HIS A 60 4.88 12.56 12.43
CA HIS A 60 4.86 11.17 12.89
C HIS A 60 5.40 10.18 11.88
N CYS A 61 5.78 10.62 10.68
CA CYS A 61 6.28 9.72 9.65
C CYS A 61 7.72 9.27 9.91
N ALA A 62 8.07 8.10 9.39
CA ALA A 62 9.44 7.58 9.44
C ALA A 62 10.33 8.20 8.36
N GLY A 63 9.75 8.79 7.33
CA GLY A 63 10.46 9.46 6.25
C GLY A 63 9.47 10.10 5.28
N ILE A 64 9.97 11.01 4.46
CA ILE A 64 9.19 11.70 3.44
C ILE A 64 9.58 11.11 2.09
N ASP A 65 8.57 10.84 1.24
CA ASP A 65 8.73 10.29 -0.09
C ASP A 65 9.31 8.86 -0.09
N CYS A 66 8.45 7.88 -0.28
CA CYS A 66 8.84 6.47 -0.37
C CYS A 66 9.95 6.24 -1.40
N PHE A 67 9.91 6.96 -2.52
CA PHE A 67 10.90 6.81 -3.60
C PHE A 67 12.31 7.26 -3.20
N ALA A 68 12.45 7.97 -2.09
CA ALA A 68 13.72 8.39 -1.53
C ALA A 68 14.21 7.50 -0.38
N GLN A 69 13.47 6.44 -0.04
CA GLN A 69 13.77 5.57 1.09
C GLN A 69 14.41 4.26 0.64
N ASP A 70 15.19 3.66 1.53
CA ASP A 70 15.70 2.32 1.32
C ASP A 70 14.67 1.31 1.87
N VAL A 71 14.07 0.55 0.97
CA VAL A 71 13.04 -0.45 1.31
C VAL A 71 13.55 -1.90 1.20
N THR A 72 14.86 -2.08 1.00
CA THR A 72 15.46 -3.39 0.68
C THR A 72 15.20 -4.43 1.76
N GLU A 73 15.27 -4.04 3.03
CA GLU A 73 15.08 -4.95 4.17
C GLU A 73 13.65 -4.94 4.70
N GLU A 74 12.75 -4.18 4.06
CA GLU A 74 11.38 -4.01 4.53
C GLU A 74 10.41 -4.96 3.83
N PHE A 75 9.32 -5.27 4.51
CA PHE A 75 8.13 -5.84 3.90
C PHE A 75 7.04 -4.77 3.96
N CYS A 76 6.98 -3.94 2.93
CA CYS A 76 6.09 -2.77 2.91
C CYS A 76 4.66 -3.12 2.55
N PHE A 77 3.71 -2.47 3.22
CA PHE A 77 2.37 -2.31 2.70
C PHE A 77 2.39 -1.17 1.68
N VAL A 78 1.96 -1.44 0.44
CA VAL A 78 2.09 -0.52 -0.69
C VAL A 78 0.72 -0.27 -1.30
N ASN A 79 0.09 0.83 -0.89
CA ASN A 79 -1.20 1.28 -1.40
C ASN A 79 -1.02 2.70 -1.95
N PRO A 80 -0.39 2.85 -3.13
CA PRO A 80 -0.09 4.16 -3.68
C PRO A 80 -1.35 4.85 -4.22
N PRO A 81 -1.34 6.18 -4.34
CA PRO A 81 -2.30 6.86 -5.18
C PRO A 81 -2.34 6.23 -6.58
N PHE A 82 -3.51 6.14 -7.19
CA PHE A 82 -3.66 5.39 -8.45
C PHE A 82 -2.72 5.88 -9.55
N ARG A 83 -2.45 7.18 -9.62
CA ARG A 83 -1.50 7.76 -10.59
C ARG A 83 -0.06 7.31 -10.38
N LEU A 84 0.28 6.81 -9.20
CA LEU A 84 1.63 6.36 -8.86
C LEU A 84 1.78 4.83 -8.88
N THR A 85 0.76 4.10 -9.32
CA THR A 85 0.78 2.63 -9.32
C THR A 85 1.97 2.07 -10.07
N LYS A 86 2.19 2.52 -11.31
CA LYS A 86 3.33 2.09 -12.12
C LYS A 86 4.67 2.44 -11.44
N ALA A 87 4.81 3.69 -11.01
CA ALA A 87 6.05 4.15 -10.38
C ALA A 87 6.37 3.36 -9.12
N ALA A 88 5.36 3.03 -8.32
CA ALA A 88 5.54 2.24 -7.11
C ALA A 88 6.03 0.82 -7.41
N VAL A 89 5.41 0.13 -8.36
CA VAL A 89 5.84 -1.21 -8.75
C VAL A 89 7.28 -1.19 -9.28
N ILE A 90 7.59 -0.28 -10.19
CA ILE A 90 8.94 -0.16 -10.76
C ILE A 90 9.99 0.15 -9.70
N PHE A 91 9.65 1.00 -8.74
CA PHE A 91 10.56 1.32 -7.63
C PHE A 91 10.94 0.07 -6.83
N PHE A 92 9.98 -0.80 -6.52
CA PHE A 92 10.24 -2.04 -5.78
C PHE A 92 11.01 -3.06 -6.63
N VAL A 93 10.76 -3.09 -7.94
CA VAL A 93 11.56 -3.90 -8.87
C VAL A 93 13.02 -3.44 -8.86
N GLU A 94 13.26 -2.15 -9.02
CA GLU A 94 14.61 -1.58 -9.05
C GLU A 94 15.32 -1.71 -7.70
N SER A 95 14.57 -1.60 -6.60
CA SER A 95 15.08 -1.76 -5.25
C SER A 95 15.32 -3.21 -4.87
N ARG A 96 14.86 -4.17 -5.69
CA ARG A 96 14.89 -5.61 -5.38
C ARG A 96 14.31 -5.90 -4.01
N ALA A 97 13.15 -5.34 -3.76
CA ALA A 97 12.43 -5.43 -2.51
C ALA A 97 11.15 -6.23 -2.67
N ARG A 98 10.45 -6.44 -1.58
CA ARG A 98 9.14 -7.07 -1.59
C ARG A 98 8.11 -6.18 -0.91
N GLY A 99 6.85 -6.39 -1.25
CA GLY A 99 5.76 -5.66 -0.62
C GLY A 99 4.44 -6.38 -0.79
N LEU A 100 3.48 -5.97 0.03
CA LEU A 100 2.08 -6.28 -0.15
C LEU A 100 1.44 -5.08 -0.84
N PHE A 101 1.13 -5.24 -2.12
CA PHE A 101 0.62 -4.16 -2.97
C PHE A 101 -0.90 -4.26 -3.08
N VAL A 102 -1.60 -3.17 -2.81
CA VAL A 102 -3.02 -3.06 -3.09
C VAL A 102 -3.19 -2.19 -4.33
N LEU A 103 -3.59 -2.81 -5.42
CA LEU A 103 -3.53 -2.20 -6.75
C LEU A 103 -4.87 -2.34 -7.49
N PRO A 104 -5.25 -1.30 -8.27
CA PRO A 104 -6.29 -1.46 -9.28
C PRO A 104 -5.75 -2.29 -10.45
N ASP A 105 -6.65 -2.90 -11.22
CA ASP A 105 -6.28 -3.68 -12.40
C ASP A 105 -5.70 -2.75 -13.48
N ARG A 106 -4.51 -3.10 -13.98
CA ARG A 106 -3.80 -2.39 -15.05
C ARG A 106 -3.39 -3.34 -16.17
N ARG A 107 -4.21 -4.36 -16.45
CA ARG A 107 -3.98 -5.28 -17.55
C ARG A 107 -3.77 -4.52 -18.86
N GLY A 108 -2.88 -5.06 -19.71
CA GLY A 108 -2.52 -4.40 -20.97
C GLY A 108 -1.33 -3.48 -20.85
N GLU A 109 -0.97 -3.05 -19.65
CA GLU A 109 0.27 -2.32 -19.42
C GLU A 109 1.46 -3.29 -19.40
N TRP A 110 2.58 -2.95 -20.05
CA TRP A 110 3.73 -3.85 -20.16
C TRP A 110 4.32 -4.22 -18.80
N TRP A 111 4.39 -3.26 -17.88
CA TRP A 111 4.94 -3.50 -16.55
C TRP A 111 4.03 -4.38 -15.70
N TRP A 112 2.72 -4.33 -15.93
CA TRP A 112 1.77 -5.21 -15.25
C TRP A 112 2.01 -6.67 -15.65
N GLU A 113 2.10 -6.93 -16.95
CA GLU A 113 2.33 -8.27 -17.46
C GLU A 113 3.71 -8.81 -17.07
N SER A 114 4.70 -7.94 -16.95
CA SER A 114 6.07 -8.34 -16.60
C SER A 114 6.26 -8.60 -15.11
N TYR A 115 5.59 -7.85 -14.23
CA TYR A 115 5.92 -7.83 -12.81
C TYR A 115 4.78 -8.16 -11.88
N VAL A 116 3.54 -8.00 -12.27
CA VAL A 116 2.38 -8.27 -11.41
C VAL A 116 1.72 -9.59 -11.78
N SER A 117 1.19 -9.72 -13.00
CA SER A 117 0.50 -10.94 -13.43
C SER A 117 1.44 -12.00 -13.97
N GLY A 118 2.59 -11.60 -14.49
CA GLY A 118 3.58 -12.51 -15.04
C GLY A 118 4.89 -12.49 -14.25
N GLY A 119 5.91 -13.18 -14.78
CA GLY A 119 7.27 -13.18 -14.21
C GLY A 119 7.47 -14.03 -12.95
N GLY A 120 6.42 -14.57 -12.37
CA GLY A 120 6.54 -15.43 -11.19
C GLY A 120 6.84 -14.71 -9.88
N PHE A 121 6.67 -13.40 -9.82
CA PHE A 121 6.96 -12.61 -8.62
C PHE A 121 5.82 -12.62 -7.59
N CYS A 122 4.60 -12.93 -8.00
CA CYS A 122 3.44 -12.96 -7.11
C CYS A 122 3.46 -14.22 -6.26
N GLN A 123 3.60 -14.04 -4.95
CA GLN A 123 3.63 -15.13 -3.97
C GLN A 123 2.26 -15.42 -3.38
N TRP A 124 1.37 -14.45 -3.40
CA TRP A 124 0.03 -14.53 -2.83
C TRP A 124 -0.81 -13.40 -3.39
N SER A 125 -2.10 -13.64 -3.57
CA SER A 125 -3.05 -12.60 -3.95
C SER A 125 -4.40 -12.83 -3.30
N LEU A 126 -5.12 -11.72 -3.09
CA LEU A 126 -6.48 -11.73 -2.55
C LEU A 126 -7.26 -10.59 -3.18
N ARG A 127 -8.35 -10.91 -3.87
CA ARG A 127 -9.26 -9.90 -4.37
C ARG A 127 -10.03 -9.29 -3.21
N LEU A 128 -10.00 -7.97 -3.08
CA LEU A 128 -10.67 -7.26 -2.01
C LEU A 128 -12.15 -7.03 -2.37
N PRO A 129 -13.06 -7.03 -1.37
CA PRO A 129 -14.46 -6.69 -1.61
C PRO A 129 -14.59 -5.28 -2.16
N LEU A 130 -15.49 -5.08 -3.14
CA LEU A 130 -15.87 -3.76 -3.61
C LEU A 130 -16.47 -2.94 -2.45
N ALA A 131 -16.49 -1.62 -2.60
CA ALA A 131 -17.02 -0.68 -1.60
C ALA A 131 -16.21 -0.59 -0.30
N ASN A 132 -15.00 -1.16 -0.24
CA ASN A 132 -14.11 -1.03 0.91
C ASN A 132 -13.00 0.01 0.71
N THR A 133 -13.21 0.94 -0.22
CA THR A 133 -12.30 2.05 -0.51
C THR A 133 -12.99 3.35 -0.16
N GLU A 134 -12.28 4.23 0.51
CA GLU A 134 -12.73 5.58 0.81
C GLU A 134 -11.83 6.59 0.10
N TYR A 135 -12.35 7.75 -0.22
CA TYR A 135 -11.54 8.82 -0.80
C TYR A 135 -11.69 10.11 0.01
N ARG A 136 -10.67 10.91 -0.03
CA ARG A 136 -10.67 12.22 0.62
C ARG A 136 -11.05 13.30 -0.40
N VAL A 137 -11.92 14.21 0.02
CA VAL A 137 -12.28 15.36 -0.78
C VAL A 137 -11.39 16.55 -0.41
N ASP A 138 -10.92 17.28 -1.41
CA ASP A 138 -10.03 18.45 -1.22
C ASP A 138 -10.57 19.53 -0.29
N SER A 139 -11.89 19.66 -0.22
CA SER A 139 -12.52 20.63 0.66
C SER A 139 -12.27 20.40 2.16
N GLY A 140 -11.52 19.35 2.50
CA GLY A 140 -11.16 19.05 3.90
C GLY A 140 -12.29 18.43 4.71
N THR A 141 -13.39 18.05 4.09
CA THR A 141 -14.59 17.55 4.76
C THR A 141 -14.53 16.08 5.13
N GLY A 142 -13.36 15.47 5.12
CA GLY A 142 -13.17 14.10 5.57
C GLY A 142 -13.25 13.06 4.46
N TRP A 143 -13.38 11.81 4.87
CA TRP A 143 -13.38 10.66 3.98
C TRP A 143 -14.80 10.24 3.62
N LYS A 144 -14.99 9.88 2.34
CA LYS A 144 -16.28 9.38 1.83
C LYS A 144 -16.05 8.06 1.12
N VAL A 145 -17.06 7.20 1.14
CA VAL A 145 -17.04 5.96 0.34
C VAL A 145 -17.09 6.35 -1.14
N VAL A 146 -16.30 5.68 -1.96
CA VAL A 146 -16.23 5.93 -3.40
C VAL A 146 -17.58 5.56 -4.04
N ASP A 147 -18.17 6.49 -4.82
CA ASP A 147 -19.46 6.26 -5.49
C ASP A 147 -19.37 5.16 -6.55
N LYS A 148 -18.23 5.08 -7.24
CA LYS A 148 -17.93 4.03 -8.20
C LYS A 148 -16.69 3.30 -7.73
N PRO A 149 -16.83 2.28 -6.87
CA PRO A 149 -15.67 1.60 -6.32
C PRO A 149 -14.87 0.91 -7.43
N VAL A 150 -13.56 1.09 -7.36
CA VAL A 150 -12.61 0.41 -8.24
C VAL A 150 -12.26 -0.94 -7.60
N ALA A 151 -12.28 -2.00 -8.40
CA ALA A 151 -11.86 -3.30 -7.93
C ALA A 151 -10.37 -3.26 -7.57
N LEU A 152 -10.04 -3.64 -6.35
CA LEU A 152 -8.67 -3.70 -5.85
C LEU A 152 -8.33 -5.15 -5.52
N THR A 153 -7.09 -5.51 -5.79
CA THR A 153 -6.52 -6.80 -5.41
C THR A 153 -5.24 -6.58 -4.62
N ALA A 154 -5.07 -7.33 -3.56
CA ALA A 154 -3.83 -7.36 -2.79
C ALA A 154 -2.91 -8.41 -3.40
N TYR A 155 -1.64 -8.05 -3.61
CA TYR A 155 -0.60 -8.94 -4.14
C TYR A 155 0.62 -8.87 -3.25
N VAL A 156 1.16 -10.02 -2.86
CA VAL A 156 2.52 -10.03 -2.32
C VAL A 156 3.46 -10.28 -3.50
N LEU A 157 4.22 -9.25 -3.86
CA LEU A 157 5.21 -9.29 -4.93
C LEU A 157 6.61 -9.27 -4.32
N ASP A 158 7.44 -10.21 -4.72
CA ASP A 158 8.79 -10.38 -4.19
C ASP A 158 9.80 -10.29 -5.32
N PHE A 159 10.55 -9.20 -5.34
CA PHE A 159 11.58 -8.92 -6.36
C PHE A 159 13.00 -9.12 -5.83
N ARG A 160 13.16 -9.67 -4.62
CA ARG A 160 14.50 -9.79 -3.98
C ARG A 160 15.44 -10.69 -4.73
N HIS A 161 14.93 -11.63 -5.52
CA HIS A 161 15.72 -12.59 -6.28
C HIS A 161 15.77 -12.28 -7.77
N LEU A 162 15.36 -11.10 -8.16
CA LEU A 162 15.41 -10.63 -9.54
C LEU A 162 16.89 -10.44 -9.95
N THR A 163 17.28 -11.08 -11.03
CA THR A 163 18.64 -11.00 -11.58
C THR A 163 18.71 -10.07 -12.79
#